data_c0b064db6832335c49a7477228e3e208
#
_entry.id   c0b064db6832335c49a7477228e3e208
#
_cell.length_a   1.000
_cell.length_b   1.000
_cell.length_c   1.000
_cell.angle_alpha   90.00
_cell.angle_beta   90.00
_cell.angle_gamma   90.00
#
_symmetry.space_group_name_H-M   'P 1'
#
loop_
_entity.id
_entity.type
_entity.pdbx_description
1 polymer ?
#
loop_
_entity_poly.entity_id
_entity_poly.type
_entity_poly.pdbx_seq_one_letter_code
_entity_poly.pdbx_strand_id
1 'polypeptide(L)'
;MGRTPIELHRGELRVTGTLLHLDARRRAECAFLSHAHGDHLGRHDRTIATAATLALARHRLGPPRRGRGEALPAAYRTPFGLGELTLELFPAGHVLGSAQLRVERAGVALGYTGDLCTEPTHAAEAAEVMRCDVLVMESTFGHPRYVFPPKPETLAAIRAFVDAALSDGVTPVLLGYALGKAQEILKFLADAGYRCRAHPVVHAVNRVYEAHGVALSLIHISEPTRPY
;
A
#
# COMPACT_ATOMS: atom_id res chain seq x y z
N MET A 1 18.53 -22.32 22.12
CA MET A 1 17.31 -21.71 21.57
C MET A 1 17.74 -20.44 20.82
N GLY A 2 17.55 -20.39 19.51
CA GLY A 2 17.86 -19.21 18.71
C GLY A 2 16.97 -18.04 19.13
N ARG A 3 17.52 -16.81 19.13
CA ARG A 3 16.73 -15.59 19.37
C ARG A 3 15.69 -15.45 18.29
N THR A 4 14.45 -15.08 18.65
CA THR A 4 13.39 -14.73 17.69
C THR A 4 13.93 -13.64 16.74
N PRO A 5 13.79 -13.77 15.42
CA PRO A 5 14.36 -12.81 14.47
C PRO A 5 13.70 -11.44 14.50
N ILE A 6 12.58 -11.30 15.23
CA ILE A 6 11.83 -10.06 15.42
C ILE A 6 11.56 -9.79 16.89
N GLU A 7 11.51 -8.52 17.28
CA GLU A 7 11.23 -8.06 18.64
C GLU A 7 10.35 -6.82 18.64
N LEU A 8 9.70 -6.55 19.77
CA LEU A 8 9.06 -5.25 20.04
C LEU A 8 10.08 -4.33 20.71
N HIS A 9 10.44 -3.25 20.04
CA HIS A 9 11.30 -2.20 20.58
C HIS A 9 10.51 -0.91 20.76
N ARG A 10 10.26 -0.51 22.01
CA ARG A 10 9.44 0.67 22.35
C ARG A 10 8.04 0.63 21.74
N GLY A 11 7.46 -0.57 21.57
CA GLY A 11 6.15 -0.78 21.00
C GLY A 11 6.10 -0.81 19.45
N GLU A 12 7.26 -0.76 18.79
CA GLU A 12 7.40 -0.87 17.34
C GLU A 12 8.08 -2.19 16.97
N LEU A 13 7.72 -2.79 15.84
CA LEU A 13 8.38 -3.99 15.33
C LEU A 13 9.78 -3.66 14.83
N ARG A 14 10.76 -4.49 15.21
CA ARG A 14 12.15 -4.33 14.80
C ARG A 14 12.80 -5.69 14.55
N VAL A 15 13.63 -5.78 13.53
CA VAL A 15 14.49 -6.96 13.33
C VAL A 15 15.50 -7.03 14.48
N THR A 16 15.49 -8.14 15.21
CA THR A 16 16.22 -8.33 16.48
C THR A 16 17.70 -7.98 16.35
N GLY A 17 18.18 -7.10 17.23
CA GLY A 17 19.59 -6.71 17.30
C GLY A 17 20.06 -5.82 16.15
N THR A 18 19.15 -5.21 15.38
CA THR A 18 19.46 -4.28 14.27
C THR A 18 18.78 -2.93 14.46
N LEU A 19 19.02 -2.00 13.54
CA LEU A 19 18.32 -0.70 13.48
C LEU A 19 17.09 -0.72 12.58
N LEU A 20 16.81 -1.84 11.90
CA LEU A 20 15.72 -1.95 10.94
C LEU A 20 14.37 -2.16 11.65
N HIS A 21 13.54 -1.15 11.62
CA HIS A 21 12.15 -1.19 12.06
C HIS A 21 11.22 -1.53 10.88
N LEU A 22 10.06 -2.10 11.19
CA LEU A 22 9.05 -2.50 10.22
C LEU A 22 7.79 -1.67 10.47
N ASP A 23 7.38 -0.85 9.49
CA ASP A 23 6.21 0.05 9.56
C ASP A 23 6.12 0.87 10.86
N ALA A 24 7.26 1.37 11.33
CA ALA A 24 7.29 2.14 12.56
C ALA A 24 6.60 3.49 12.37
N ARG A 25 5.74 3.86 13.32
CA ARG A 25 5.08 5.16 13.35
C ARG A 25 5.94 6.22 14.01
N ARG A 26 6.77 5.80 14.97
CA ARG A 26 7.77 6.66 15.63
C ARG A 26 9.04 6.73 14.79
N ARG A 27 9.74 7.87 14.90
CA ARG A 27 10.99 8.07 14.19
C ARG A 27 12.00 6.97 14.53
N ALA A 28 12.56 6.35 13.49
CA ALA A 28 13.63 5.36 13.55
C ALA A 28 14.80 5.82 12.67
N GLU A 29 16.01 5.31 12.95
CA GLU A 29 17.19 5.54 12.11
C GLU A 29 17.04 4.86 10.75
N CYS A 30 16.45 3.65 10.73
CA CYS A 30 16.14 2.92 9.51
C CYS A 30 14.79 2.21 9.67
N ALA A 31 13.92 2.36 8.69
CA ALA A 31 12.64 1.67 8.65
C ALA A 31 12.33 1.14 7.25
N PHE A 32 11.79 -0.06 7.18
CA PHE A 32 11.05 -0.54 6.03
C PHE A 32 9.62 -0.03 6.14
N LEU A 33 9.09 0.48 5.04
CA LEU A 33 7.71 0.92 4.89
C LEU A 33 7.02 0.02 3.87
N SER A 34 6.08 -0.81 4.34
CA SER A 34 5.37 -1.76 3.49
C SER A 34 4.46 -1.06 2.47
N HIS A 35 3.73 -0.04 2.90
CA HIS A 35 2.82 0.76 2.07
C HIS A 35 2.49 2.11 2.72
N ALA A 36 1.76 2.96 2.00
CA ALA A 36 1.59 4.36 2.41
C ALA A 36 0.27 4.67 3.14
N HIS A 37 -0.40 3.74 3.81
CA HIS A 37 -1.50 4.04 4.71
C HIS A 37 -1.01 4.73 5.98
N GLY A 38 -1.88 5.54 6.61
CA GLY A 38 -1.49 6.46 7.68
C GLY A 38 -1.00 5.79 8.96
N ASP A 39 -1.49 4.61 9.24
CA ASP A 39 -1.14 3.77 10.39
C ASP A 39 0.22 3.07 10.25
N HIS A 40 0.75 2.99 9.04
CA HIS A 40 2.11 2.48 8.74
C HIS A 40 3.13 3.61 8.55
N LEU A 41 2.67 4.85 8.35
CA LEU A 41 3.55 5.97 8.02
C LEU A 41 4.25 6.57 9.24
N GLY A 42 5.58 6.68 9.15
CA GLY A 42 6.45 7.44 10.04
C GLY A 42 7.45 8.29 9.28
N ARG A 43 8.08 9.26 9.97
CA ARG A 43 9.23 10.02 9.44
C ARG A 43 10.51 9.44 10.01
N HIS A 44 11.32 8.81 9.17
CA HIS A 44 12.56 8.13 9.57
C HIS A 44 13.78 8.83 8.99
N ASP A 45 14.96 8.51 9.50
CA ASP A 45 16.21 9.03 8.94
C ASP A 45 16.52 8.35 7.61
N ARG A 46 16.21 7.04 7.49
CA ARG A 46 16.25 6.26 6.24
C ARG A 46 14.98 5.45 6.11
N THR A 47 14.37 5.48 4.94
CA THR A 47 13.15 4.69 4.63
C THR A 47 13.39 3.82 3.42
N ILE A 48 13.29 2.51 3.61
CA ILE A 48 13.35 1.49 2.56
C ILE A 48 11.91 1.18 2.15
N ALA A 49 11.58 1.32 0.88
CA ALA A 49 10.29 0.94 0.32
C ALA A 49 10.38 0.87 -1.21
N THR A 50 9.32 0.45 -1.88
CA THR A 50 9.23 0.59 -3.34
C THR A 50 9.19 2.06 -3.75
N ALA A 51 9.57 2.36 -4.98
CA ALA A 51 9.52 3.73 -5.52
C ALA A 51 8.11 4.33 -5.43
N ALA A 52 7.08 3.53 -5.72
CA ALA A 52 5.68 3.96 -5.66
C ALA A 52 5.24 4.25 -4.22
N THR A 53 5.58 3.39 -3.26
CA THR A 53 5.31 3.61 -1.84
C THR A 53 6.01 4.88 -1.33
N LEU A 54 7.27 5.12 -1.71
CA LEU A 54 7.99 6.35 -1.35
C LEU A 54 7.32 7.61 -1.92
N ALA A 55 6.84 7.54 -3.18
CA ALA A 55 6.12 8.65 -3.80
C ALA A 55 4.80 8.95 -3.09
N LEU A 56 4.01 7.91 -2.77
CA LEU A 56 2.77 8.03 -1.99
C LEU A 56 3.02 8.56 -0.57
N ALA A 57 4.05 8.05 0.11
CA ALA A 57 4.45 8.52 1.42
C ALA A 57 4.86 10.02 1.40
N ARG A 58 5.64 10.42 0.39
CA ARG A 58 6.00 11.82 0.17
C ARG A 58 4.79 12.71 -0.10
N HIS A 59 3.82 12.22 -0.89
CA HIS A 59 2.57 12.93 -1.13
C HIS A 59 1.80 13.17 0.18
N ARG A 60 1.73 12.19 1.06
CA ARG A 60 0.96 12.26 2.31
C ARG A 60 1.67 13.02 3.44
N LEU A 61 2.97 12.82 3.59
CA LEU A 61 3.76 13.45 4.65
C LEU A 61 4.34 14.81 4.24
N GLY A 62 4.31 15.14 2.95
CA GLY A 62 5.06 16.25 2.38
C GLY A 62 6.57 15.95 2.27
N PRO A 63 7.36 16.91 1.77
CA PRO A 63 8.79 16.73 1.55
C PRO A 63 9.52 16.46 2.88
N PRO A 64 10.64 15.71 2.84
CA PRO A 64 11.49 15.54 4.01
C PRO A 64 12.06 16.89 4.47
N ARG A 65 12.28 17.03 5.77
CA ARG A 65 12.97 18.21 6.30
C ARG A 65 14.42 18.22 5.82
N ARG A 66 14.98 19.40 5.52
CA ARG A 66 16.36 19.55 5.05
C ARG A 66 17.34 18.73 5.88
N GLY A 67 18.16 17.90 5.19
CA GLY A 67 19.20 17.06 5.80
C GLY A 67 18.68 15.83 6.58
N ARG A 68 17.42 15.42 6.40
CA ARG A 68 16.82 14.24 7.06
C ARG A 68 15.86 13.55 6.12
N GLY A 69 15.71 12.23 6.29
CA GLY A 69 14.73 11.43 5.54
C GLY A 69 15.27 10.96 4.19
N GLU A 70 16.34 10.17 4.21
CA GLU A 70 16.86 9.50 3.02
C GLU A 70 15.85 8.44 2.56
N ALA A 71 15.47 8.50 1.29
CA ALA A 71 14.62 7.49 0.66
C ALA A 71 15.51 6.47 -0.05
N LEU A 72 15.35 5.21 0.29
CA LEU A 72 16.07 4.07 -0.29
C LEU A 72 15.09 3.22 -1.11
N PRO A 73 14.90 3.53 -2.40
CA PRO A 73 14.00 2.76 -3.25
C PRO A 73 14.56 1.36 -3.49
N ALA A 74 13.73 0.35 -3.27
CA ALA A 74 14.04 -1.04 -3.53
C ALA A 74 13.05 -1.63 -4.54
N ALA A 75 13.57 -2.38 -5.50
CA ALA A 75 12.75 -3.08 -6.48
C ALA A 75 12.29 -4.44 -5.93
N TYR A 76 11.15 -4.91 -6.42
CA TYR A 76 10.69 -6.26 -6.13
C TYR A 76 11.66 -7.30 -6.68
N ARG A 77 11.79 -8.43 -5.98
CA ARG A 77 12.59 -9.60 -6.38
C ARG A 77 14.06 -9.26 -6.68
N THR A 78 14.56 -8.20 -6.03
CA THR A 78 15.95 -7.78 -6.18
C THR A 78 16.59 -7.76 -4.78
N PRO A 79 17.28 -8.84 -4.37
CA PRO A 79 17.95 -8.88 -3.09
C PRO A 79 19.04 -7.82 -2.96
N PHE A 80 19.15 -7.21 -1.78
CA PHE A 80 20.21 -6.25 -1.47
C PHE A 80 20.68 -6.37 -0.02
N GLY A 81 21.90 -5.93 0.27
CA GLY A 81 22.51 -5.99 1.59
C GLY A 81 22.19 -4.75 2.45
N LEU A 82 21.92 -4.97 3.74
CA LEU A 82 21.89 -3.95 4.77
C LEU A 82 22.69 -4.45 5.99
N GLY A 83 23.98 -4.12 6.04
CA GLY A 83 24.91 -4.70 7.02
C GLY A 83 24.98 -6.22 6.87
N GLU A 84 24.62 -6.96 7.91
CA GLU A 84 24.59 -8.43 7.91
C GLU A 84 23.25 -9.02 7.40
N LEU A 85 22.30 -8.17 7.02
CA LEU A 85 21.00 -8.59 6.51
C LEU A 85 21.00 -8.63 4.98
N THR A 86 20.35 -9.63 4.41
CA THR A 86 19.91 -9.63 3.01
C THR A 86 18.40 -9.35 3.00
N LEU A 87 18.00 -8.31 2.29
CA LEU A 87 16.61 -7.85 2.17
C LEU A 87 16.11 -8.11 0.77
N GLU A 88 14.85 -8.52 0.65
CA GLU A 88 14.18 -8.71 -0.63
C GLU A 88 12.70 -8.34 -0.48
N LEU A 89 12.17 -7.59 -1.45
CA LEU A 89 10.78 -7.16 -1.46
C LEU A 89 9.95 -8.01 -2.42
N PHE A 90 8.72 -8.32 -2.00
CA PHE A 90 7.72 -9.02 -2.81
C PHE A 90 6.43 -8.20 -2.84
N PRO A 91 5.66 -8.19 -3.94
CA PRO A 91 4.37 -7.51 -3.97
C PRO A 91 3.43 -8.04 -2.89
N ALA A 92 2.70 -7.13 -2.22
CA ALA A 92 1.71 -7.46 -1.20
C ALA A 92 0.26 -7.42 -1.71
N GLY A 93 0.01 -6.88 -2.91
CA GLY A 93 -1.32 -6.86 -3.53
C GLY A 93 -2.30 -5.85 -2.95
N HIS A 94 -1.94 -5.12 -1.91
CA HIS A 94 -2.86 -4.29 -1.13
C HIS A 94 -3.15 -2.94 -1.78
N VAL A 95 -2.12 -2.17 -2.09
CA VAL A 95 -2.18 -0.90 -2.85
C VAL A 95 -0.96 -0.79 -3.75
N LEU A 96 -0.95 0.16 -4.69
CA LEU A 96 0.19 0.41 -5.56
C LEU A 96 1.50 0.48 -4.78
N GLY A 97 2.47 -0.33 -5.16
CA GLY A 97 3.78 -0.37 -4.55
C GLY A 97 3.85 -1.07 -3.20
N SER A 98 2.72 -1.58 -2.66
CA SER A 98 2.72 -2.30 -1.38
C SER A 98 3.63 -3.52 -1.44
N ALA A 99 4.46 -3.69 -0.42
CA ALA A 99 5.49 -4.73 -0.39
C ALA A 99 5.49 -5.52 0.90
N GLN A 100 5.70 -6.83 0.75
CA GLN A 100 6.18 -7.71 1.80
C GLN A 100 7.71 -7.61 1.86
N LEU A 101 8.30 -7.83 3.02
CA LEU A 101 9.74 -7.86 3.21
C LEU A 101 10.20 -9.25 3.67
N ARG A 102 11.16 -9.83 2.96
CA ARG A 102 11.94 -10.96 3.40
C ARG A 102 13.29 -10.48 3.91
N VAL A 103 13.64 -10.86 5.12
CA VAL A 103 14.93 -10.55 5.76
C VAL A 103 15.64 -11.86 6.03
N GLU A 104 16.82 -12.05 5.46
CA GLU A 104 17.66 -13.22 5.72
C GLU A 104 18.88 -12.80 6.53
N ARG A 105 19.17 -13.58 7.59
CA ARG A 105 20.33 -13.42 8.45
C ARG A 105 20.77 -14.77 8.98
N ALA A 106 22.05 -15.12 8.76
CA ALA A 106 22.66 -16.36 9.24
C ALA A 106 21.82 -17.63 8.91
N GLY A 107 21.24 -17.68 7.70
CA GLY A 107 20.46 -18.83 7.22
C GLY A 107 19.03 -18.92 7.74
N VAL A 108 18.54 -17.90 8.47
CA VAL A 108 17.13 -17.79 8.91
C VAL A 108 16.45 -16.67 8.16
N ALA A 109 15.29 -16.96 7.55
CA ALA A 109 14.47 -16.03 6.80
C ALA A 109 13.25 -15.60 7.62
N LEU A 110 13.14 -14.30 7.89
CA LEU A 110 11.96 -13.64 8.43
C LEU A 110 11.15 -13.06 7.28
N GLY A 111 9.83 -13.34 7.23
CA GLY A 111 8.86 -12.68 6.37
C GLY A 111 7.99 -11.70 7.15
N TYR A 112 7.80 -10.51 6.61
CA TYR A 112 6.85 -9.50 7.10
C TYR A 112 5.91 -9.09 5.97
N THR A 113 4.61 -9.25 6.15
CA THR A 113 3.65 -9.02 5.06
C THR A 113 3.29 -7.55 4.87
N GLY A 114 3.35 -6.73 5.94
CA GLY A 114 2.53 -5.51 5.98
C GLY A 114 1.06 -5.89 5.78
N ASP A 115 0.25 -4.99 5.23
CA ASP A 115 -1.10 -5.32 4.80
C ASP A 115 -1.05 -6.10 3.49
N LEU A 116 -1.76 -7.23 3.45
CA LEU A 116 -1.70 -8.21 2.38
C LEU A 116 -3.09 -8.39 1.73
N CYS A 117 -3.14 -8.36 0.40
CA CYS A 117 -4.32 -8.73 -0.37
C CYS A 117 -3.96 -9.82 -1.38
N THR A 118 -4.40 -11.04 -1.16
CA THR A 118 -4.11 -12.18 -2.04
C THR A 118 -5.02 -12.24 -3.27
N GLU A 119 -6.15 -11.53 -3.25
CA GLU A 119 -7.01 -11.39 -4.41
C GLU A 119 -6.46 -10.34 -5.37
N PRO A 120 -6.39 -10.61 -6.69
CA PRO A 120 -5.92 -9.64 -7.66
C PRO A 120 -6.71 -8.33 -7.59
N THR A 121 -5.99 -7.20 -7.68
CA THR A 121 -6.57 -5.86 -7.72
C THR A 121 -6.37 -5.23 -9.09
N HIS A 122 -7.24 -4.27 -9.48
CA HIS A 122 -7.13 -3.58 -10.76
C HIS A 122 -6.03 -2.51 -10.77
N ALA A 123 -5.64 -2.03 -9.60
CA ALA A 123 -4.80 -0.84 -9.46
C ALA A 123 -3.50 -1.07 -8.67
N ALA A 124 -3.15 -2.31 -8.38
CA ALA A 124 -1.91 -2.68 -7.71
C ALA A 124 -1.33 -3.97 -8.30
N GLU A 125 -0.06 -4.24 -8.00
CA GLU A 125 0.63 -5.47 -8.32
C GLU A 125 -0.04 -6.65 -7.59
N ALA A 126 -0.14 -7.82 -8.23
CA ALA A 126 -0.67 -9.02 -7.57
C ALA A 126 0.28 -9.49 -6.47
N ALA A 127 -0.28 -9.92 -5.33
CA ALA A 127 0.50 -10.48 -4.23
C ALA A 127 1.26 -11.73 -4.66
N GLU A 128 2.44 -11.91 -4.07
CA GLU A 128 3.26 -13.10 -4.27
C GLU A 128 3.47 -13.85 -2.96
N VAL A 129 3.56 -15.18 -3.06
CA VAL A 129 3.89 -16.02 -1.90
C VAL A 129 5.39 -15.94 -1.63
N MET A 130 5.73 -15.48 -0.44
CA MET A 130 7.10 -15.37 0.06
C MET A 130 7.43 -16.58 0.95
N ARG A 131 8.55 -17.26 0.70
CA ARG A 131 9.03 -18.37 1.56
C ARG A 131 9.90 -17.81 2.68
N CYS A 132 9.61 -18.22 3.91
CA CYS A 132 10.35 -17.82 5.11
C CYS A 132 10.25 -18.88 6.20
N ASP A 133 11.14 -18.82 7.20
CA ASP A 133 11.13 -19.70 8.37
C ASP A 133 10.23 -19.15 9.48
N VAL A 134 10.14 -17.82 9.58
CA VAL A 134 9.29 -17.10 10.54
C VAL A 134 8.46 -16.08 9.77
N LEU A 135 7.14 -16.14 9.94
CA LEU A 135 6.22 -15.18 9.29
C LEU A 135 5.57 -14.28 10.33
N VAL A 136 5.64 -12.98 10.08
CA VAL A 136 4.84 -11.94 10.76
C VAL A 136 3.85 -11.40 9.75
N MET A 137 2.57 -11.64 9.99
CA MET A 137 1.51 -11.23 9.07
C MET A 137 0.39 -10.50 9.80
N GLU A 138 -0.32 -9.66 9.07
CA GLU A 138 -1.54 -9.03 9.53
C GLU A 138 -2.66 -10.05 9.81
N SER A 139 -3.66 -9.61 10.55
CA SER A 139 -4.89 -10.37 10.80
C SER A 139 -6.11 -9.46 10.93
N THR A 140 -6.14 -8.38 10.18
CA THR A 140 -7.21 -7.35 10.23
C THR A 140 -8.60 -7.95 10.11
N PHE A 141 -8.75 -8.89 9.20
CA PHE A 141 -10.00 -9.64 8.97
C PHE A 141 -9.91 -11.10 9.42
N GLY A 142 -8.98 -11.43 10.31
CA GLY A 142 -8.75 -12.80 10.80
C GLY A 142 -9.84 -13.37 11.71
N HIS A 143 -10.85 -12.58 12.08
CA HIS A 143 -11.96 -13.05 12.91
C HIS A 143 -13.07 -13.70 12.04
N PRO A 144 -13.66 -14.86 12.42
CA PRO A 144 -14.66 -15.57 11.63
C PRO A 144 -15.93 -14.77 11.25
N ARG A 145 -16.22 -13.67 11.95
CA ARG A 145 -17.33 -12.77 11.60
C ARG A 145 -17.16 -12.04 10.27
N TYR A 146 -15.91 -11.91 9.80
CA TYR A 146 -15.60 -11.23 8.54
C TYR A 146 -15.72 -12.22 7.38
N VAL A 147 -16.93 -12.33 6.86
CA VAL A 147 -17.22 -13.11 5.64
C VAL A 147 -17.56 -12.11 4.54
N PHE A 148 -16.72 -12.01 3.55
CA PHE A 148 -16.93 -11.13 2.42
C PHE A 148 -17.47 -11.90 1.23
N PRO A 149 -18.35 -11.28 0.42
CA PRO A 149 -18.75 -11.88 -0.85
C PRO A 149 -17.54 -11.94 -1.79
N PRO A 150 -17.52 -12.85 -2.77
CA PRO A 150 -16.49 -12.88 -3.79
C PRO A 150 -16.34 -11.53 -4.48
N LYS A 151 -15.11 -11.13 -4.74
CA LYS A 151 -14.79 -9.83 -5.37
C LYS A 151 -15.55 -9.59 -6.69
N PRO A 152 -15.70 -10.58 -7.60
CA PRO A 152 -16.48 -10.38 -8.83
C PRO A 152 -17.94 -10.02 -8.57
N GLU A 153 -18.56 -10.61 -7.52
CA GLU A 153 -19.95 -10.28 -7.14
C GLU A 153 -20.06 -8.85 -6.61
N THR A 154 -19.10 -8.43 -5.78
CA THR A 154 -19.03 -7.06 -5.28
C THR A 154 -18.87 -6.04 -6.41
N LEU A 155 -17.99 -6.32 -7.37
CA LEU A 155 -17.78 -5.46 -8.54
C LEU A 155 -19.02 -5.43 -9.45
N ALA A 156 -19.69 -6.56 -9.65
CA ALA A 156 -20.95 -6.61 -10.38
C ALA A 156 -22.06 -5.80 -9.70
N ALA A 157 -22.15 -5.86 -8.38
CA ALA A 157 -23.10 -5.04 -7.61
C ALA A 157 -22.80 -3.54 -7.72
N ILE A 158 -21.53 -3.13 -7.68
CA ILE A 158 -21.11 -1.73 -7.91
C ILE A 158 -21.54 -1.28 -9.32
N ARG A 159 -21.30 -2.10 -10.32
CA ARG A 159 -21.68 -1.79 -11.70
C ARG A 159 -23.20 -1.65 -11.86
N ALA A 160 -23.97 -2.60 -11.31
CA ALA A 160 -25.41 -2.55 -11.35
C ALA A 160 -26.00 -1.29 -10.68
N PHE A 161 -25.42 -0.88 -9.55
CA PHE A 161 -25.77 0.38 -8.86
C PHE A 161 -25.49 1.59 -9.75
N VAL A 162 -24.34 1.64 -10.40
CA VAL A 162 -23.98 2.75 -11.31
C VAL A 162 -24.92 2.80 -12.51
N ASP A 163 -25.19 1.65 -13.15
CA ASP A 163 -26.09 1.58 -14.31
C ASP A 163 -27.50 2.02 -13.98
N ALA A 164 -28.06 1.57 -12.84
CA ALA A 164 -29.38 1.96 -12.38
C ALA A 164 -29.46 3.47 -12.15
N ALA A 165 -28.52 4.05 -11.41
CA ALA A 165 -28.50 5.49 -11.15
C ALA A 165 -28.43 6.33 -12.45
N LEU A 166 -27.57 5.92 -13.39
CA LEU A 166 -27.45 6.61 -14.69
C LEU A 166 -28.72 6.47 -15.53
N SER A 167 -29.40 5.33 -15.49
CA SER A 167 -30.68 5.12 -16.18
C SER A 167 -31.78 6.05 -15.62
N ASP A 168 -31.74 6.33 -14.33
CA ASP A 168 -32.64 7.25 -13.66
C ASP A 168 -32.25 8.73 -13.82
N GLY A 169 -31.17 9.02 -14.57
CA GLY A 169 -30.64 10.38 -14.76
C GLY A 169 -29.95 10.94 -13.51
N VAL A 170 -29.59 10.10 -12.55
CA VAL A 170 -28.96 10.48 -11.28
C VAL A 170 -27.45 10.23 -11.36
N THR A 171 -26.67 11.13 -10.80
CA THR A 171 -25.21 10.92 -10.69
C THR A 171 -24.89 10.01 -9.51
N PRO A 172 -24.35 8.79 -9.74
CA PRO A 172 -23.95 7.91 -8.65
C PRO A 172 -22.71 8.44 -7.93
N VAL A 173 -22.72 8.40 -6.60
CA VAL A 173 -21.58 8.78 -5.75
C VAL A 173 -21.08 7.55 -5.00
N LEU A 174 -19.81 7.19 -5.25
CA LEU A 174 -19.14 6.07 -4.58
C LEU A 174 -18.14 6.62 -3.56
N LEU A 175 -18.24 6.16 -2.32
CA LEU A 175 -17.36 6.57 -1.23
C LEU A 175 -16.29 5.51 -0.98
N GLY A 176 -15.05 5.94 -0.85
CA GLY A 176 -13.91 5.06 -0.58
C GLY A 176 -12.74 5.83 0.01
N TYR A 177 -11.82 5.11 0.64
CA TYR A 177 -10.55 5.71 1.08
C TYR A 177 -9.79 6.27 -0.11
N ALA A 178 -9.19 7.46 0.08
CA ALA A 178 -8.50 8.20 -0.98
C ALA A 178 -7.29 7.45 -1.55
N LEU A 179 -6.67 6.55 -0.78
CA LEU A 179 -5.58 5.67 -1.22
C LEU A 179 -6.06 4.21 -1.21
N GLY A 180 -5.91 3.52 -2.32
CA GLY A 180 -6.21 2.11 -2.54
C GLY A 180 -7.64 1.89 -3.04
N LYS A 181 -8.65 1.98 -2.18
CA LYS A 181 -10.05 1.67 -2.54
C LYS A 181 -10.59 2.55 -3.67
N ALA A 182 -10.30 3.85 -3.65
CA ALA A 182 -10.74 4.76 -4.69
C ALA A 182 -10.13 4.42 -6.05
N GLN A 183 -8.84 4.09 -6.11
CA GLN A 183 -8.16 3.73 -7.36
C GLN A 183 -8.65 2.40 -7.92
N GLU A 184 -8.93 1.43 -7.05
CA GLU A 184 -9.52 0.13 -7.44
C GLU A 184 -10.88 0.33 -8.12
N ILE A 185 -11.78 1.08 -7.51
CA ILE A 185 -13.11 1.38 -8.05
C ILE A 185 -13.00 2.19 -9.35
N LEU A 186 -12.16 3.23 -9.36
CA LEU A 186 -11.97 4.08 -10.54
C LEU A 186 -11.41 3.28 -11.72
N LYS A 187 -10.41 2.43 -11.49
CA LYS A 187 -9.83 1.60 -12.55
C LYS A 187 -10.85 0.62 -13.11
N PHE A 188 -11.57 -0.09 -12.24
CA PHE A 188 -12.62 -1.02 -12.62
C PHE A 188 -13.70 -0.34 -13.49
N LEU A 189 -14.20 0.82 -13.06
CA LEU A 189 -15.23 1.55 -13.81
C LEU A 189 -14.68 2.15 -15.12
N ALA A 190 -13.47 2.69 -15.10
CA ALA A 190 -12.83 3.23 -16.30
C ALA A 190 -12.60 2.16 -17.36
N ASP A 191 -12.13 0.98 -16.97
CA ASP A 191 -11.94 -0.17 -17.85
C ASP A 191 -13.28 -0.68 -18.43
N ALA A 192 -14.38 -0.48 -17.70
CA ALA A 192 -15.74 -0.76 -18.17
C ALA A 192 -16.35 0.38 -19.04
N GLY A 193 -15.60 1.45 -19.31
CA GLY A 193 -16.00 2.56 -20.20
C GLY A 193 -16.76 3.70 -19.52
N TYR A 194 -16.89 3.70 -18.19
CA TYR A 194 -17.55 4.80 -17.48
C TYR A 194 -16.64 6.04 -17.36
N ARG A 195 -17.25 7.20 -17.48
CA ARG A 195 -16.60 8.50 -17.29
C ARG A 195 -16.67 8.89 -15.82
N CYS A 196 -15.55 8.79 -15.09
CA CYS A 196 -15.49 9.04 -13.66
C CYS A 196 -14.96 10.44 -13.34
N ARG A 197 -15.51 11.05 -12.27
CA ARG A 197 -14.95 12.23 -11.62
C ARG A 197 -14.48 11.85 -10.24
N ALA A 198 -13.36 12.39 -9.79
CA ALA A 198 -12.83 12.09 -8.47
C ALA A 198 -12.69 13.36 -7.63
N HIS A 199 -12.88 13.22 -6.32
CA HIS A 199 -12.61 14.30 -5.37
C HIS A 199 -11.14 14.76 -5.47
N PRO A 200 -10.79 16.05 -5.29
CA PRO A 200 -9.42 16.54 -5.42
C PRO A 200 -8.36 15.75 -4.65
N VAL A 201 -8.67 15.30 -3.43
CA VAL A 201 -7.77 14.46 -2.62
C VAL A 201 -7.51 13.11 -3.29
N VAL A 202 -8.52 12.46 -3.87
CA VAL A 202 -8.39 11.22 -4.63
C VAL A 202 -7.59 11.47 -5.91
N HIS A 203 -7.89 12.56 -6.61
CA HIS A 203 -7.17 12.92 -7.83
C HIS A 203 -5.68 13.12 -7.58
N ALA A 204 -5.30 13.79 -6.50
CA ALA A 204 -3.90 13.98 -6.16
C ALA A 204 -3.16 12.64 -5.94
N VAL A 205 -3.81 11.65 -5.35
CA VAL A 205 -3.28 10.27 -5.25
C VAL A 205 -3.23 9.60 -6.62
N ASN A 206 -4.27 9.77 -7.45
CA ASN A 206 -4.32 9.20 -8.80
C ASN A 206 -3.12 9.63 -9.66
N ARG A 207 -2.68 10.89 -9.53
CA ARG A 207 -1.48 11.39 -10.22
C ARG A 207 -0.23 10.59 -9.87
N VAL A 208 -0.12 10.11 -8.63
CA VAL A 208 1.00 9.25 -8.23
C VAL A 208 0.86 7.87 -8.88
N TYR A 209 -0.35 7.30 -8.93
CA TYR A 209 -0.62 6.04 -9.61
C TYR A 209 -0.28 6.11 -11.09
N GLU A 210 -0.74 7.16 -11.79
CA GLU A 210 -0.45 7.40 -13.20
C GLU A 210 1.04 7.54 -13.49
N ALA A 211 1.77 8.27 -12.62
CA ALA A 211 3.22 8.41 -12.72
C ALA A 211 3.99 7.09 -12.56
N HIS A 212 3.34 6.06 -11.99
CA HIS A 212 3.88 4.72 -11.81
C HIS A 212 3.20 3.68 -12.73
N GLY A 213 2.56 4.13 -13.83
CA GLY A 213 2.09 3.25 -14.91
C GLY A 213 0.68 2.70 -14.75
N VAL A 214 -0.07 3.07 -13.71
CA VAL A 214 -1.48 2.70 -13.56
C VAL A 214 -2.35 3.69 -14.32
N ALA A 215 -2.88 3.30 -15.47
CA ALA A 215 -3.78 4.13 -16.26
C ALA A 215 -5.15 4.25 -15.57
N LEU A 216 -5.42 5.42 -15.00
CA LEU A 216 -6.70 5.79 -14.43
C LEU A 216 -7.36 6.79 -15.41
N SER A 217 -8.19 6.31 -16.32
CA SER A 217 -8.88 7.15 -17.34
C SER A 217 -9.82 8.15 -16.66
N LEU A 218 -9.28 9.26 -16.19
CA LEU A 218 -10.06 10.34 -15.57
C LEU A 218 -10.34 11.43 -16.58
N ILE A 219 -11.59 11.80 -16.69
CA ILE A 219 -11.95 13.08 -17.28
C ILE A 219 -11.71 14.15 -16.22
N HIS A 220 -11.00 15.19 -16.64
CA HIS A 220 -10.60 16.31 -15.80
C HIS A 220 -11.64 16.70 -14.76
N ILE A 221 -11.16 16.80 -13.54
CA ILE A 221 -11.89 17.39 -12.44
C ILE A 221 -12.09 18.86 -12.71
N SER A 222 -13.33 19.28 -12.68
CA SER A 222 -13.67 20.67 -12.45
C SER A 222 -13.14 21.12 -11.08
N GLU A 223 -12.69 22.36 -10.99
CA GLU A 223 -12.25 23.03 -9.78
C GLU A 223 -13.14 22.74 -8.56
N PRO A 224 -12.59 22.82 -7.33
CA PRO A 224 -13.38 22.62 -6.14
C PRO A 224 -14.54 23.62 -6.15
N THR A 225 -15.76 23.13 -6.20
CA THR A 225 -16.92 23.93 -5.88
C THR A 225 -16.69 24.52 -4.51
N ARG A 226 -16.79 25.85 -4.40
CA ARG A 226 -16.64 26.58 -3.13
C ARG A 226 -17.48 25.89 -2.05
N PRO A 227 -16.97 25.74 -0.82
CA PRO A 227 -17.81 25.34 0.29
C PRO A 227 -18.91 26.38 0.45
N TYR A 228 -20.12 25.89 0.59
CA TYR A 228 -21.29 26.72 0.98
C TYR A 228 -21.10 27.22 2.40
#